data_23bbdd96e7000b7af5c3959dccba479f
#
_entry.id   23bbdd96e7000b7af5c3959dccba479f
#
_cell.length_a   1.000
_cell.length_b   1.000
_cell.length_c   1.000
_cell.angle_alpha   90.00
_cell.angle_beta   90.00
_cell.angle_gamma   90.00
#
_symmetry.space_group_name_H-M   'P 1'
#
loop_
_entity.id
_entity.type
_entity.pdbx_description
1 polymer ?
#
loop_
_entity_poly.entity_id
_entity_poly.type
_entity_poly.pdbx_seq_one_letter_code
_entity_poly.pdbx_strand_id
1 'polypeptide(L)'
;MPQVTTAFVADPELIVELEKRATSIDLGSNRVLFRQGDAPIGVFILRKGTATLTRRLDDEEVLTVQAGAGSLLGVPAVIGAKRYSLTAEAMEGAELSLLTCEYFVHLMHTEPELSFLVLQLLAEEVRFAREAVLHQ
;
A
#
# COMPACT_ATOMS: atom_id res chain seq x y z
N MET A 1 -12.21 -11.99 12.12
CA MET A 1 -11.36 -12.14 10.93
C MET A 1 -11.43 -10.89 10.06
N PRO A 2 -10.31 -10.29 9.73
CA PRO A 2 -10.33 -9.17 8.80
C PRO A 2 -10.78 -9.65 7.42
N GLN A 3 -11.58 -8.85 6.76
CA GLN A 3 -12.00 -9.13 5.39
C GLN A 3 -10.94 -8.62 4.42
N VAL A 4 -10.77 -9.33 3.30
CA VAL A 4 -9.89 -8.84 2.23
C VAL A 4 -10.60 -7.67 1.54
N THR A 5 -9.93 -6.53 1.49
CA THR A 5 -10.46 -5.34 0.83
C THR A 5 -9.83 -5.13 -0.54
N THR A 6 -10.57 -4.51 -1.45
CA THR A 6 -10.05 -4.09 -2.75
C THR A 6 -9.60 -2.61 -2.74
N ALA A 7 -9.70 -1.94 -1.59
CA ALA A 7 -9.37 -0.52 -1.49
C ALA A 7 -7.94 -0.17 -1.95
N PHE A 8 -7.01 -1.12 -1.81
CA PHE A 8 -5.60 -0.91 -2.16
C PHE A 8 -5.23 -1.55 -3.51
N VAL A 9 -6.16 -2.28 -4.13
CA VAL A 9 -5.93 -2.95 -5.41
C VAL A 9 -5.92 -1.89 -6.53
N ALA A 10 -4.83 -1.85 -7.27
CA ALA A 10 -4.64 -0.88 -8.34
C ALA A 10 -5.09 -1.46 -9.69
N ASP A 11 -5.24 -0.58 -10.67
CA ASP A 11 -5.47 -0.98 -12.04
C ASP A 11 -4.36 -1.93 -12.50
N PRO A 12 -4.69 -3.06 -13.15
CA PRO A 12 -3.66 -4.02 -13.61
C PRO A 12 -2.60 -3.40 -14.53
N GLU A 13 -2.96 -2.44 -15.35
CA GLU A 13 -2.01 -1.74 -16.22
C GLU A 13 -0.97 -0.97 -15.39
N LEU A 14 -1.42 -0.32 -14.32
CA LEU A 14 -0.53 0.39 -13.41
C LEU A 14 0.45 -0.60 -12.75
N ILE A 15 -0.06 -1.73 -12.28
CA ILE A 15 0.78 -2.75 -11.64
C ILE A 15 1.85 -3.25 -12.61
N VAL A 16 1.48 -3.58 -13.86
CA VAL A 16 2.43 -4.06 -14.86
C VAL A 16 3.54 -3.03 -15.09
N GLU A 17 3.18 -1.76 -15.24
CA GLU A 17 4.17 -0.71 -15.50
C GLU A 17 5.08 -0.46 -14.32
N LEU A 18 4.54 -0.47 -13.10
CA LEU A 18 5.36 -0.29 -11.89
C LEU A 18 6.27 -1.48 -11.62
N GLU A 19 5.79 -2.70 -11.87
CA GLU A 19 6.60 -3.92 -11.70
C GLU A 19 7.87 -3.91 -12.52
N LYS A 20 7.82 -3.37 -13.73
CA LYS A 20 8.99 -3.27 -14.61
C LYS A 20 10.12 -2.45 -13.98
N ARG A 21 9.80 -1.60 -13.04
CA ARG A 21 10.71 -0.63 -12.42
C ARG A 21 10.96 -0.91 -10.95
N ALA A 22 10.32 -1.94 -10.42
CA ALA A 22 10.40 -2.28 -9.01
C ALA A 22 11.47 -3.34 -8.75
N THR A 23 11.93 -3.41 -7.51
CA THR A 23 12.87 -4.42 -7.06
C THR A 23 12.15 -5.44 -6.20
N SER A 24 12.32 -6.72 -6.50
CA SER A 24 11.78 -7.80 -5.66
C SER A 24 12.41 -7.75 -4.28
N ILE A 25 11.60 -8.04 -3.26
CA ILE A 25 12.05 -8.05 -1.87
C ILE A 25 12.01 -9.47 -1.34
N ASP A 26 13.09 -9.87 -0.65
CA ASP A 26 13.11 -11.07 0.16
C ASP A 26 12.93 -10.66 1.62
N LEU A 27 11.79 -11.02 2.19
CA LEU A 27 11.46 -10.64 3.57
C LEU A 27 12.14 -11.50 4.62
N GLY A 28 12.57 -12.70 4.24
CA GLY A 28 13.12 -13.64 5.21
C GLY A 28 12.12 -13.96 6.31
N SER A 29 12.55 -13.84 7.56
CA SER A 29 11.68 -14.08 8.72
C SER A 29 10.91 -12.84 9.16
N ASN A 30 11.32 -11.64 8.72
CA ASN A 30 10.66 -10.39 9.08
C ASN A 30 9.62 -10.04 8.02
N ARG A 31 8.35 -10.09 8.39
CA ARG A 31 7.23 -9.86 7.47
C ARG A 31 6.65 -8.46 7.56
N VAL A 32 7.16 -7.62 8.45
CA VAL A 32 6.69 -6.24 8.57
C VAL A 32 7.33 -5.41 7.48
N LEU A 33 6.49 -4.84 6.61
CA LEU A 33 6.93 -3.99 5.51
C LEU A 33 7.24 -2.58 6.00
N PHE A 34 6.34 -2.05 6.81
CA PHE A 34 6.50 -0.74 7.46
C PHE A 34 5.56 -0.66 8.65
N ARG A 35 5.86 0.27 9.54
CA ARG A 35 5.06 0.50 10.75
C ARG A 35 4.39 1.86 10.70
N GLN A 36 3.20 1.93 11.24
CA GLN A 36 2.51 3.20 11.46
C GLN A 36 3.45 4.16 12.20
N GLY A 37 3.60 5.36 11.69
CA GLY A 37 4.47 6.39 12.26
C GLY A 37 5.89 6.42 11.70
N ASP A 38 6.30 5.43 10.92
CA ASP A 38 7.62 5.43 10.30
C ASP A 38 7.66 6.38 9.10
N ALA A 39 8.84 6.94 8.84
CA ALA A 39 9.07 7.70 7.62
C ALA A 39 8.98 6.77 6.41
N PRO A 40 8.39 7.21 5.29
CA PRO A 40 8.22 6.35 4.13
C PRO A 40 9.54 5.99 3.47
N ILE A 41 9.69 4.72 3.11
CA ILE A 41 10.84 4.23 2.35
C ILE A 41 10.47 3.95 0.89
N GLY A 42 9.18 3.81 0.60
CA GLY A 42 8.70 3.58 -0.74
C GLY A 42 7.31 3.01 -0.78
N VAL A 43 6.90 2.64 -1.99
CA VAL A 43 5.62 1.99 -2.27
C VAL A 43 5.89 0.51 -2.50
N PHE A 44 5.11 -0.33 -1.84
CA PHE A 44 5.22 -1.78 -1.98
C PHE A 44 4.13 -2.30 -2.92
N ILE A 45 4.52 -3.19 -3.82
CA ILE A 45 3.58 -3.88 -4.71
C ILE A 45 3.41 -5.29 -4.16
N LEU A 46 2.18 -5.65 -3.81
CA LEU A 46 1.85 -7.00 -3.39
C LEU A 46 1.50 -7.81 -4.63
N ARG A 47 2.44 -8.65 -5.07
CA ARG A 47 2.29 -9.42 -6.30
C ARG A 47 1.48 -10.69 -6.11
N LYS A 48 1.67 -11.35 -4.97
CA LYS A 48 0.95 -12.58 -4.60
C LYS A 48 0.67 -12.57 -3.12
N GLY A 49 -0.38 -13.26 -2.74
CA GLY A 49 -0.74 -13.44 -1.34
C GLY A 49 -1.51 -12.26 -0.78
N THR A 50 -1.40 -12.09 0.53
CA THR A 50 -2.11 -11.04 1.27
C THR A 50 -1.19 -10.33 2.23
N ALA A 51 -1.57 -9.13 2.62
CA ALA A 51 -0.91 -8.36 3.67
C ALA A 51 -1.97 -7.85 4.63
N THR A 52 -1.66 -7.83 5.92
CA THR A 52 -2.54 -7.28 6.95
C THR A 52 -2.15 -5.83 7.19
N LEU A 53 -3.14 -4.96 7.14
CA LEU A 53 -2.97 -3.52 7.39
C LEU A 53 -3.70 -3.18 8.67
N THR A 54 -2.99 -2.56 9.60
CA THR A 54 -3.52 -2.27 10.93
C THR A 54 -3.27 -0.81 11.28
N ARG A 55 -4.31 -0.16 11.80
CA ARG A 55 -4.19 1.17 12.40
C ARG A 55 -4.46 1.06 13.89
N ARG A 56 -3.59 1.67 14.67
CA ARG A 56 -3.75 1.74 16.12
C ARG A 56 -3.95 3.19 16.54
N LEU A 57 -4.76 3.36 17.57
CA LEU A 57 -4.97 4.64 18.23
C LEU A 57 -4.98 4.38 19.73
N ASP A 58 -4.04 4.98 20.47
CA ASP A 58 -3.87 4.78 21.92
C ASP A 58 -3.76 3.29 22.29
N ASP A 59 -2.92 2.56 21.57
CA ASP A 59 -2.64 1.13 21.75
C ASP A 59 -3.80 0.19 21.42
N GLU A 60 -4.91 0.71 20.89
CA GLU A 60 -6.03 -0.11 20.46
C GLU A 60 -6.05 -0.20 18.94
N GLU A 61 -6.34 -1.40 18.42
CA GLU A 61 -6.56 -1.57 16.99
C GLU A 61 -7.92 -0.98 16.63
N VAL A 62 -7.91 0.07 15.80
CA VAL A 62 -9.15 0.70 15.35
C VAL A 62 -9.51 0.29 13.93
N LEU A 63 -8.57 -0.35 13.21
CA LEU A 63 -8.81 -0.87 11.87
C LEU A 63 -7.85 -2.03 11.62
N THR A 64 -8.36 -3.15 11.12
CA THR A 64 -7.56 -4.28 10.65
C THR A 64 -8.22 -4.83 9.40
N VAL A 65 -7.50 -4.79 8.29
CA VAL A 65 -7.98 -5.31 7.01
C VAL A 65 -6.87 -6.08 6.32
N GLN A 66 -7.23 -6.92 5.37
CA GLN A 66 -6.27 -7.59 4.50
C GLN A 66 -6.34 -7.01 3.10
N ALA A 67 -5.19 -6.75 2.52
CA ALA A 67 -5.07 -6.36 1.12
C ALA A 67 -4.67 -7.58 0.30
N GLY A 68 -5.27 -7.73 -0.86
CA GLY A 68 -4.99 -8.84 -1.77
C GLY A 68 -3.96 -8.51 -2.83
N ALA A 69 -3.62 -9.51 -3.65
CA ALA A 69 -2.68 -9.35 -4.76
C ALA A 69 -3.11 -8.23 -5.70
N GLY A 70 -2.16 -7.48 -6.22
CA GLY A 70 -2.40 -6.30 -7.05
C GLY A 70 -2.51 -5.01 -6.27
N SER A 71 -2.32 -5.06 -4.95
CA SER A 71 -2.39 -3.87 -4.09
C SER A 71 -1.08 -3.08 -4.11
N LEU A 72 -1.22 -1.76 -4.03
CA LEU A 72 -0.11 -0.84 -3.75
C LEU A 72 -0.24 -0.37 -2.31
N LEU A 73 0.82 -0.53 -1.53
CA LEU A 73 0.82 -0.19 -0.11
C LEU A 73 1.79 0.96 0.14
N GLY A 74 1.32 1.98 0.84
CA GLY A 74 2.16 3.12 1.25
C GLY A 74 2.08 4.34 0.34
N VAL A 75 1.20 4.35 -0.66
CA VAL A 75 1.09 5.47 -1.62
C VAL A 75 0.79 6.80 -0.92
N PRO A 76 -0.19 6.90 0.01
CA PRO A 76 -0.49 8.18 0.64
C PRO A 76 0.71 8.80 1.37
N ALA A 77 1.52 7.97 2.05
CA ALA A 77 2.69 8.46 2.77
C ALA A 77 3.74 9.02 1.81
N VAL A 78 4.00 8.32 0.70
CA VAL A 78 5.01 8.73 -0.27
C VAL A 78 4.58 9.99 -1.01
N ILE A 79 3.35 10.03 -1.52
CA ILE A 79 2.84 11.18 -2.27
C ILE A 79 2.66 12.39 -1.36
N GLY A 80 2.16 12.18 -0.15
CA GLY A 80 1.90 13.27 0.80
C GLY A 80 3.12 13.71 1.58
N ALA A 81 4.27 13.03 1.41
CA ALA A 81 5.48 13.26 2.20
C ALA A 81 5.18 13.24 3.71
N LYS A 82 4.43 12.23 4.13
CA LYS A 82 4.00 12.04 5.52
C LYS A 82 4.48 10.67 6.01
N ARG A 83 4.29 10.42 7.29
CA ARG A 83 4.60 9.11 7.87
C ARG A 83 3.54 8.09 7.44
N TYR A 84 3.89 6.81 7.47
CA TYR A 84 2.90 5.76 7.21
C TYR A 84 1.77 5.86 8.24
N SER A 85 0.54 5.75 7.75
CA SER A 85 -0.65 5.81 8.60
C SER A 85 -1.13 4.44 9.07
N LEU A 86 -0.54 3.38 8.54
CA LEU A 86 -0.89 1.99 8.85
C LEU A 86 0.39 1.19 9.04
N THR A 87 0.30 0.10 9.80
CA THR A 87 1.33 -0.93 9.81
C THR A 87 0.95 -1.98 8.77
N ALA A 88 1.90 -2.37 7.92
CA ALA A 88 1.67 -3.40 6.91
C ALA A 88 2.54 -4.61 7.21
N GLU A 89 1.92 -5.77 7.29
CA GLU A 89 2.61 -7.04 7.53
C GLU A 89 2.23 -8.04 6.46
N ALA A 90 3.23 -8.58 5.77
CA ALA A 90 3.00 -9.59 4.74
C ALA A 90 2.66 -10.92 5.39
N MET A 91 1.67 -11.60 4.84
CA MET A 91 1.30 -12.94 5.30
C MET A 91 2.20 -13.97 4.64
N GLU A 92 2.22 -15.19 5.19
CA GLU A 92 3.04 -16.27 4.66
C GLU A 92 2.72 -16.52 3.19
N GLY A 93 3.76 -16.66 2.37
CA GLY A 93 3.64 -16.89 0.93
C GLY A 93 3.49 -15.62 0.10
N ALA A 94 3.42 -14.45 0.71
CA ALA A 94 3.31 -13.20 -0.03
C ALA A 94 4.61 -12.88 -0.78
N GLU A 95 4.46 -12.34 -1.99
CA GLU A 95 5.58 -11.86 -2.81
C GLU A 95 5.40 -10.39 -3.07
N LEU A 96 6.46 -9.62 -2.85
CA LEU A 96 6.44 -8.17 -2.89
C LEU A 96 7.58 -7.59 -3.71
N SER A 97 7.34 -6.39 -4.23
CA SER A 97 8.35 -5.56 -4.87
C SER A 97 8.30 -4.17 -4.26
N LEU A 98 9.40 -3.45 -4.34
CA LEU A 98 9.53 -2.10 -3.77
C LEU A 98 9.92 -1.10 -4.85
N LEU A 99 9.25 0.05 -4.82
CA LEU A 99 9.67 1.26 -5.54
C LEU A 99 10.05 2.29 -4.49
N THR A 100 11.27 2.83 -4.60
CA THR A 100 11.71 3.87 -3.66
C THR A 100 10.84 5.12 -3.77
N CYS A 101 10.82 5.92 -2.70
CA CYS A 101 10.08 7.19 -2.70
C CYS A 101 10.47 8.07 -3.88
N GLU A 102 11.78 8.26 -4.08
CA GLU A 102 12.29 9.14 -5.14
C GLU A 102 11.84 8.66 -6.52
N TYR A 103 11.95 7.38 -6.78
CA TYR A 103 11.59 6.84 -8.08
C TYR A 103 10.08 6.91 -8.32
N PHE A 104 9.29 6.57 -7.31
CA PHE A 104 7.84 6.64 -7.43
C PHE A 104 7.37 8.07 -7.71
N VAL A 105 7.88 9.04 -6.96
CA VAL A 105 7.55 10.45 -7.16
C VAL A 105 7.99 10.92 -8.55
N HIS A 106 9.18 10.50 -8.99
CA HIS A 106 9.67 10.80 -10.34
C HIS A 106 8.68 10.31 -11.41
N LEU A 107 8.19 9.08 -11.29
CA LEU A 107 7.21 8.53 -12.22
C LEU A 107 5.92 9.33 -12.23
N MET A 108 5.47 9.78 -11.05
CA MET A 108 4.26 10.60 -10.97
C MET A 108 4.41 11.94 -11.70
N HIS A 109 5.63 12.47 -11.76
CA HIS A 109 5.88 13.71 -12.49
C HIS A 109 6.08 13.50 -14.00
N THR A 110 6.57 12.34 -14.40
CA THR A 110 6.97 12.09 -15.79
C THR A 110 5.97 11.25 -16.59
N GLU A 111 5.06 10.53 -15.91
CA GLU A 111 4.13 9.60 -16.54
C GLU A 111 2.68 9.95 -16.17
N PRO A 112 2.05 10.90 -16.90
CA PRO A 112 0.71 11.37 -16.55
C PRO A 112 -0.36 10.27 -16.49
N GLU A 113 -0.26 9.27 -17.37
CA GLU A 113 -1.24 8.17 -17.37
C GLU A 113 -1.14 7.34 -16.09
N LEU A 114 0.08 7.07 -15.64
CA LEU A 114 0.28 6.34 -14.38
C LEU A 114 -0.19 7.18 -13.20
N SER A 115 0.08 8.49 -13.21
CA SER A 115 -0.39 9.41 -12.18
C SER A 115 -1.91 9.39 -12.06
N PHE A 116 -2.61 9.39 -13.18
CA PHE A 116 -4.07 9.34 -13.15
C PHE A 116 -4.58 8.03 -12.53
N LEU A 117 -3.95 6.90 -12.86
CA LEU A 117 -4.33 5.62 -12.26
C LEU A 117 -4.05 5.59 -10.75
N VAL A 118 -2.99 6.25 -10.30
CA VAL A 118 -2.70 6.41 -8.87
C VAL A 118 -3.76 7.28 -8.20
N LEU A 119 -4.20 8.36 -8.86
CA LEU A 119 -5.28 9.20 -8.32
C LEU A 119 -6.57 8.40 -8.14
N GLN A 120 -6.90 7.52 -9.08
CA GLN A 120 -8.08 6.67 -8.94
C GLN A 120 -7.97 5.73 -7.75
N LEU A 121 -6.77 5.17 -7.53
CA LEU A 121 -6.50 4.33 -6.36
C LEU A 121 -6.68 5.13 -5.06
N LEU A 122 -6.13 6.33 -5.00
CA LEU A 122 -6.25 7.19 -3.82
C LEU A 122 -7.70 7.56 -3.53
N ALA A 123 -8.49 7.81 -4.57
CA ALA A 123 -9.92 8.08 -4.41
C ALA A 123 -10.64 6.88 -3.78
N GLU A 124 -10.27 5.68 -4.19
CA GLU A 124 -10.86 4.45 -3.61
C GLU A 124 -10.46 4.29 -2.14
N GLU A 125 -9.22 4.60 -1.79
CA GLU A 125 -8.77 4.53 -0.39
C GLU A 125 -9.50 5.56 0.48
N VAL A 126 -9.74 6.76 -0.04
CA VAL A 126 -10.51 7.78 0.68
C VAL A 126 -11.94 7.31 0.92
N ARG A 127 -12.57 6.72 -0.10
CA ARG A 127 -13.93 6.18 0.05
C ARG A 127 -13.98 5.07 1.09
N PHE A 128 -13.02 4.16 1.05
CA PHE A 128 -12.90 3.09 2.03
C PHE A 128 -12.77 3.64 3.46
N ALA A 129 -11.92 4.65 3.65
CA ALA A 129 -11.70 5.26 4.96
C ALA A 129 -12.99 5.91 5.49
N ARG A 130 -13.76 6.58 4.62
CA ARG A 130 -15.04 7.19 4.99
C ARG A 130 -16.07 6.15 5.41
N GLU A 131 -16.16 5.05 4.67
CA GLU A 131 -17.07 3.96 5.01
C GLU A 131 -16.70 3.32 6.34
N ALA A 132 -15.41 3.14 6.60
CA ALA A 132 -14.93 2.59 7.87
C ALA A 132 -15.34 3.48 9.06
N VAL A 133 -15.28 4.81 8.89
CA VAL A 133 -15.71 5.75 9.93
C VAL A 133 -17.22 5.65 10.16
N LEU A 134 -18.00 5.55 9.09
CA LEU A 134 -19.46 5.50 9.21
C LEU A 134 -19.98 4.23 9.86
N HIS A 135 -19.21 3.16 9.84
CA HIS A 135 -19.62 1.86 10.38
C HIS A 135 -19.00 1.52 11.74
N GLN A 136 -18.39 2.50 12.36
CA GLN A 136 -17.84 2.31 13.72
C GLN A 136 -18.88 2.44 14.83
#